data_2b924b33c5d02dfc5612a4ac97da0c72
#
_entry.id   2b924b33c5d02dfc5612a4ac97da0c72
#
_cell.length_a   1.000
_cell.length_b   1.000
_cell.length_c   1.000
_cell.angle_alpha   90.00
_cell.angle_beta   90.00
_cell.angle_gamma   90.00
#
_symmetry.space_group_name_H-M   'P 1'
#
loop_
_entity.id
_entity.type
_entity.pdbx_description
1 polymer ?
#
loop_
_entity_poly.entity_id
_entity_poly.type
_entity_poly.pdbx_seq_one_letter_code
_entity_poly.pdbx_strand_id
1 'polypeptide(L)'
;SDGDGIPDYLDIDSDNDGIPDNVEAQTTLGYIPPSGVDANNNGLDDAYENNGNLGLFPIDTDGDSLPDYLDEDSDNDNVPDSIEGHDHDHDGIPDVVYIGSDKDNDGLDDGYEGSTTIDADVNDEINDPYNDLPNTDGDDEVDFRDNDDDDDGILTIDEDENGDGNYANDDFDGDGIPNYLDSDLIVLDQGVEVFNVITPNNDGIHDVLTIRGIENYPNNTIKIYNRWGVLVYATKAYNNDSNYFDGTSEGRVTVAKDNQLPVGTYFYILDYTPSVGGKMTTLTGYIYINR
;
A
#
# COMPACT_ATOMS: atom_id res chain seq x y z
N SER A 1 -6.16 -24.59 -14.45
CA SER A 1 -5.58 -25.93 -14.20
C SER A 1 -4.08 -25.83 -13.94
N ASP A 2 -3.67 -26.10 -12.75
CA ASP A 2 -2.34 -25.94 -12.16
C ASP A 2 -1.34 -27.04 -12.56
N GLY A 3 -1.85 -28.20 -13.07
CA GLY A 3 -1.04 -29.30 -13.54
C GLY A 3 -0.62 -30.30 -12.46
N ASP A 4 -1.25 -30.31 -11.32
CA ASP A 4 -1.02 -31.25 -10.19
C ASP A 4 -1.41 -32.69 -10.54
N GLY A 5 -2.35 -32.90 -11.45
CA GLY A 5 -2.82 -34.17 -11.98
C GLY A 5 -4.27 -34.48 -11.62
N ILE A 6 -4.92 -33.66 -10.86
CA ILE A 6 -6.36 -33.66 -10.59
C ILE A 6 -7.05 -32.78 -11.67
N PRO A 7 -8.11 -33.21 -12.30
CA PRO A 7 -8.81 -32.37 -13.25
C PRO A 7 -9.69 -31.35 -12.52
N ASP A 8 -9.79 -30.12 -13.01
CA ASP A 8 -10.52 -29.00 -12.41
C ASP A 8 -11.94 -29.35 -11.90
N TYR A 9 -12.64 -30.27 -12.48
CA TYR A 9 -14.00 -30.71 -12.04
C TYR A 9 -13.97 -31.69 -10.84
N LEU A 10 -12.81 -32.08 -10.35
CA LEU A 10 -12.58 -32.90 -9.16
C LEU A 10 -11.61 -32.22 -8.19
N ASP A 11 -11.18 -31.06 -8.54
CA ASP A 11 -10.21 -30.25 -7.87
C ASP A 11 -10.96 -29.13 -7.13
N ILE A 12 -10.69 -28.93 -5.88
CA ILE A 12 -11.33 -27.88 -5.10
C ILE A 12 -10.52 -26.60 -5.05
N ASP A 13 -9.30 -26.60 -5.61
CA ASP A 13 -8.38 -25.47 -5.71
C ASP A 13 -7.66 -25.55 -7.07
N SER A 14 -8.31 -25.08 -8.13
CA SER A 14 -7.92 -25.38 -9.53
C SER A 14 -6.66 -24.65 -10.01
N ASP A 15 -6.17 -23.63 -9.32
CA ASP A 15 -4.95 -22.84 -9.61
C ASP A 15 -3.87 -22.98 -8.53
N ASN A 16 -4.18 -23.66 -7.41
CA ASN A 16 -3.24 -23.97 -6.33
C ASN A 16 -2.77 -22.73 -5.53
N ASP A 17 -3.62 -21.75 -5.38
CA ASP A 17 -3.31 -20.57 -4.57
C ASP A 17 -3.73 -20.72 -3.10
N GLY A 18 -4.58 -21.74 -2.79
CA GLY A 18 -5.04 -22.06 -1.46
C GLY A 18 -6.39 -21.45 -1.11
N ILE A 19 -7.04 -20.76 -2.04
CA ILE A 19 -8.43 -20.31 -1.92
C ILE A 19 -9.31 -21.28 -2.71
N PRO A 20 -10.28 -21.95 -2.08
CA PRO A 20 -11.06 -22.95 -2.80
C PRO A 20 -11.97 -22.36 -3.89
N ASP A 21 -12.07 -23.04 -5.05
CA ASP A 21 -12.90 -22.69 -6.20
C ASP A 21 -14.32 -22.24 -5.81
N ASN A 22 -14.89 -22.89 -4.80
CA ASN A 22 -16.25 -22.56 -4.34
C ASN A 22 -16.33 -21.18 -3.68
N VAL A 23 -15.25 -20.69 -3.08
CA VAL A 23 -15.16 -19.36 -2.50
C VAL A 23 -14.99 -18.33 -3.62
N GLU A 24 -14.07 -18.60 -4.52
CA GLU A 24 -13.71 -17.69 -5.61
C GLU A 24 -14.78 -17.57 -6.69
N ALA A 25 -15.57 -18.62 -6.91
CA ALA A 25 -16.69 -18.56 -7.85
C ALA A 25 -17.82 -17.64 -7.42
N GLN A 26 -17.75 -17.00 -6.24
CA GLN A 26 -18.80 -16.17 -5.67
C GLN A 26 -18.24 -14.82 -5.19
N THR A 27 -19.08 -13.77 -5.17
CA THR A 27 -18.68 -12.49 -4.57
C THR A 27 -18.54 -12.62 -3.06
N THR A 28 -17.64 -11.86 -2.45
CA THR A 28 -17.39 -11.83 -1.01
C THR A 28 -18.68 -11.69 -0.20
N LEU A 29 -19.45 -10.63 -0.44
CA LEU A 29 -20.73 -10.40 0.27
C LEU A 29 -21.89 -11.30 -0.17
N GLY A 30 -21.78 -11.93 -1.33
CA GLY A 30 -22.81 -12.81 -1.89
C GLY A 30 -22.58 -14.28 -1.64
N TYR A 31 -21.56 -14.63 -0.89
CA TYR A 31 -21.16 -16.00 -0.65
C TYR A 31 -22.27 -16.84 0.01
N ILE A 32 -22.47 -18.03 -0.50
CA ILE A 32 -23.39 -19.03 0.01
C ILE A 32 -22.58 -20.31 0.22
N PRO A 33 -22.39 -20.76 1.47
CA PRO A 33 -21.67 -21.99 1.71
C PRO A 33 -22.43 -23.22 1.17
N PRO A 34 -21.74 -24.31 0.81
CA PRO A 34 -22.38 -25.53 0.37
C PRO A 34 -23.28 -26.10 1.46
N SER A 35 -24.44 -26.65 1.08
CA SER A 35 -25.34 -27.28 2.02
C SER A 35 -25.00 -28.74 2.33
N GLY A 36 -24.15 -29.36 1.53
CA GLY A 36 -23.86 -30.79 1.55
C GLY A 36 -25.05 -31.65 1.15
N VAL A 37 -26.08 -31.11 0.50
CA VAL A 37 -27.32 -31.79 0.11
C VAL A 37 -27.54 -31.67 -1.39
N ASP A 38 -27.76 -32.79 -2.03
CA ASP A 38 -28.25 -32.91 -3.41
C ASP A 38 -29.54 -33.81 -3.38
N ALA A 39 -30.67 -33.21 -3.11
CA ALA A 39 -31.90 -33.94 -2.89
C ALA A 39 -32.46 -34.60 -4.17
N ASN A 40 -32.16 -34.04 -5.33
CA ASN A 40 -32.63 -34.53 -6.59
C ASN A 40 -31.61 -35.43 -7.35
N ASN A 41 -30.36 -35.53 -6.81
CA ASN A 41 -29.24 -36.30 -7.35
C ASN A 41 -28.86 -35.89 -8.78
N ASN A 42 -28.80 -34.62 -9.05
CA ASN A 42 -28.37 -34.06 -10.33
C ASN A 42 -26.86 -33.70 -10.36
N GLY A 43 -26.17 -33.79 -9.21
CA GLY A 43 -24.75 -33.46 -9.06
C GLY A 43 -24.48 -32.00 -8.71
N LEU A 44 -25.52 -31.21 -8.43
CA LEU A 44 -25.40 -29.84 -7.97
C LEU A 44 -25.93 -29.75 -6.54
N ASP A 45 -25.21 -29.06 -5.67
CA ASP A 45 -25.68 -28.80 -4.30
C ASP A 45 -26.96 -27.97 -4.30
N ASP A 46 -27.94 -28.35 -3.44
CA ASP A 46 -29.23 -27.67 -3.35
C ASP A 46 -29.12 -26.16 -3.02
N ALA A 47 -28.04 -25.72 -2.38
CA ALA A 47 -27.77 -24.30 -2.11
C ALA A 47 -27.60 -23.49 -3.40
N TYR A 48 -27.09 -24.10 -4.45
CA TYR A 48 -26.79 -23.47 -5.74
C TYR A 48 -27.86 -23.68 -6.80
N GLU A 49 -28.95 -24.38 -6.47
CA GLU A 49 -30.06 -24.65 -7.38
C GLU A 49 -31.02 -23.47 -7.58
N ASN A 50 -30.80 -22.35 -6.96
CA ASN A 50 -31.60 -21.15 -7.15
C ASN A 50 -31.63 -20.74 -8.64
N ASN A 51 -32.78 -20.41 -9.17
CA ASN A 51 -33.01 -20.03 -10.57
C ASN A 51 -32.91 -21.15 -11.63
N GLY A 52 -33.27 -22.37 -11.27
CA GLY A 52 -33.51 -23.43 -12.28
C GLY A 52 -32.31 -24.33 -12.59
N ASN A 53 -31.52 -24.64 -11.56
CA ASN A 53 -30.41 -25.60 -11.61
C ASN A 53 -29.27 -25.15 -12.53
N LEU A 54 -28.89 -23.88 -12.48
CA LEU A 54 -27.84 -23.34 -13.34
C LEU A 54 -26.47 -23.31 -12.64
N GLY A 55 -26.41 -23.59 -11.31
CA GLY A 55 -25.19 -23.49 -10.53
C GLY A 55 -24.76 -22.06 -10.27
N LEU A 56 -23.51 -21.89 -9.90
CA LEU A 56 -22.85 -20.60 -9.75
C LEU A 56 -22.45 -20.02 -11.12
N PHE A 57 -22.27 -18.72 -11.16
CA PHE A 57 -21.66 -18.02 -12.28
C PHE A 57 -20.33 -17.47 -11.77
N PRO A 58 -19.22 -18.12 -12.12
CA PRO A 58 -17.90 -17.70 -11.61
C PRO A 58 -17.63 -16.22 -11.86
N ILE A 59 -16.99 -15.61 -10.86
CA ILE A 59 -16.51 -14.24 -10.92
C ILE A 59 -15.26 -14.18 -11.82
N ASP A 60 -15.00 -13.02 -12.38
CA ASP A 60 -13.86 -12.64 -13.20
C ASP A 60 -13.64 -11.18 -12.81
N THR A 61 -12.82 -10.96 -11.76
CA THR A 61 -12.71 -9.70 -11.02
C THR A 61 -12.08 -8.63 -11.89
N ASP A 62 -10.98 -8.92 -12.59
CA ASP A 62 -10.28 -7.98 -13.45
C ASP A 62 -10.87 -7.87 -14.87
N GLY A 63 -11.70 -8.84 -15.29
CA GLY A 63 -12.40 -8.86 -16.60
C GLY A 63 -11.53 -9.33 -17.76
N ASP A 64 -10.45 -10.06 -17.51
CA ASP A 64 -9.55 -10.56 -18.54
C ASP A 64 -10.06 -11.80 -19.27
N SER A 65 -11.13 -12.43 -18.79
CA SER A 65 -11.80 -13.64 -19.26
C SER A 65 -11.27 -14.94 -18.64
N LEU A 66 -10.44 -14.87 -17.64
CA LEU A 66 -10.07 -15.96 -16.76
C LEU A 66 -10.88 -15.75 -15.46
N PRO A 67 -11.71 -16.68 -15.02
CA PRO A 67 -12.41 -16.55 -13.75
C PRO A 67 -11.44 -16.69 -12.57
N ASP A 68 -11.74 -16.02 -11.45
CA ASP A 68 -10.90 -16.00 -10.27
C ASP A 68 -10.38 -17.41 -9.87
N TYR A 69 -11.22 -18.40 -9.83
CA TYR A 69 -10.84 -19.80 -9.47
C TYR A 69 -9.85 -20.50 -10.43
N LEU A 70 -9.34 -19.82 -11.43
CA LEU A 70 -8.32 -20.26 -12.39
C LEU A 70 -7.22 -19.22 -12.57
N ASP A 71 -7.28 -18.12 -11.85
CA ASP A 71 -6.39 -16.98 -11.96
C ASP A 71 -5.52 -16.88 -10.71
N GLU A 72 -4.21 -16.88 -10.86
CA GLU A 72 -3.25 -16.77 -9.77
C GLU A 72 -3.12 -15.33 -9.22
N ASP A 73 -3.84 -14.33 -9.82
CA ASP A 73 -3.78 -12.90 -9.50
C ASP A 73 -5.10 -12.27 -9.98
N SER A 74 -6.18 -12.48 -9.20
CA SER A 74 -7.58 -12.26 -9.59
C SER A 74 -7.93 -10.80 -9.95
N ASP A 75 -7.25 -9.82 -9.38
CA ASP A 75 -7.47 -8.39 -9.65
C ASP A 75 -6.37 -7.76 -10.53
N ASN A 76 -5.31 -8.52 -10.85
CA ASN A 76 -4.20 -8.12 -11.72
C ASN A 76 -3.39 -6.93 -11.17
N ASP A 77 -3.17 -6.89 -9.88
CA ASP A 77 -2.35 -5.87 -9.22
C ASP A 77 -0.88 -6.25 -9.03
N ASN A 78 -0.50 -7.49 -9.38
CA ASN A 78 0.79 -8.16 -9.28
C ASN A 78 1.15 -8.68 -7.88
N VAL A 79 0.26 -8.68 -6.92
CA VAL A 79 0.37 -9.50 -5.71
C VAL A 79 -0.46 -10.75 -5.93
N PRO A 80 0.09 -11.95 -5.86
CA PRO A 80 -0.67 -13.18 -6.10
C PRO A 80 -1.69 -13.47 -5.00
N ASP A 81 -2.85 -14.04 -5.36
CA ASP A 81 -3.91 -14.48 -4.45
C ASP A 81 -3.39 -15.39 -3.33
N SER A 82 -2.38 -16.23 -3.64
CA SER A 82 -1.69 -17.07 -2.65
C SER A 82 -0.94 -16.31 -1.56
N ILE A 83 -0.71 -15.00 -1.73
CA ILE A 83 -0.18 -14.10 -0.71
C ILE A 83 -1.34 -13.42 -0.01
N GLU A 84 -2.19 -12.74 -0.75
CA GLU A 84 -3.27 -11.91 -0.22
C GLU A 84 -4.34 -12.72 0.52
N GLY A 85 -4.68 -13.90 0.03
CA GLY A 85 -5.63 -14.80 0.69
C GLY A 85 -5.12 -15.38 2.02
N HIS A 86 -3.84 -15.25 2.32
CA HIS A 86 -3.19 -15.95 3.43
C HIS A 86 -2.28 -15.09 4.32
N ASP A 87 -2.22 -13.78 4.11
CA ASP A 87 -1.47 -12.85 4.96
C ASP A 87 -2.37 -12.20 6.01
N HIS A 88 -2.66 -12.92 7.09
CA HIS A 88 -3.55 -12.43 8.15
C HIS A 88 -2.88 -11.47 9.13
N ASP A 89 -1.54 -11.40 9.17
CA ASP A 89 -0.82 -10.47 10.04
C ASP A 89 -0.29 -9.23 9.30
N HIS A 90 -0.60 -9.12 8.00
CA HIS A 90 -0.37 -7.98 7.12
C HIS A 90 1.12 -7.60 7.04
N ASP A 91 2.00 -8.61 6.97
CA ASP A 91 3.44 -8.39 6.81
C ASP A 91 3.94 -8.59 5.37
N GLY A 92 3.02 -8.84 4.42
CA GLY A 92 3.28 -9.09 3.00
C GLY A 92 3.81 -10.50 2.73
N ILE A 93 3.72 -11.40 3.71
CA ILE A 93 4.21 -12.78 3.60
C ILE A 93 3.10 -13.74 4.05
N PRO A 94 2.67 -14.66 3.20
CA PRO A 94 1.56 -15.55 3.57
C PRO A 94 1.90 -16.41 4.78
N ASP A 95 0.97 -16.49 5.75
CA ASP A 95 1.09 -17.30 6.97
C ASP A 95 1.09 -18.80 6.70
N VAL A 96 0.51 -19.21 5.59
CA VAL A 96 0.48 -20.59 5.07
C VAL A 96 0.94 -20.61 3.62
N VAL A 97 1.48 -21.74 3.15
CA VAL A 97 2.08 -21.82 1.82
C VAL A 97 1.91 -23.21 1.23
N TYR A 98 1.89 -23.28 -0.09
CA TYR A 98 1.94 -24.52 -0.85
C TYR A 98 3.15 -25.37 -0.47
N ILE A 99 2.94 -26.64 -0.12
CA ILE A 99 4.00 -27.59 0.27
C ILE A 99 4.15 -28.78 -0.70
N GLY A 100 3.29 -28.90 -1.70
CA GLY A 100 3.29 -29.95 -2.69
C GLY A 100 2.87 -31.32 -2.13
N SER A 101 1.91 -31.33 -1.23
CA SER A 101 1.35 -32.53 -0.60
C SER A 101 -0.16 -32.41 -0.50
N ASP A 102 -0.85 -33.35 -1.13
CA ASP A 102 -2.30 -33.54 -1.04
C ASP A 102 -2.55 -35.00 -0.70
N LYS A 103 -2.96 -35.31 0.52
CA LYS A 103 -3.04 -36.70 1.04
C LYS A 103 -4.39 -37.35 0.80
N ASP A 104 -5.45 -36.62 0.75
CA ASP A 104 -6.79 -37.14 0.49
C ASP A 104 -7.19 -37.04 -0.97
N ASN A 105 -6.42 -36.30 -1.77
CA ASN A 105 -6.55 -36.12 -3.21
C ASN A 105 -7.84 -35.42 -3.61
N ASP A 106 -8.13 -34.31 -2.94
CA ASP A 106 -9.27 -33.46 -3.25
C ASP A 106 -8.89 -32.21 -4.08
N GLY A 107 -7.58 -31.91 -4.20
CA GLY A 107 -7.04 -30.79 -4.97
C GLY A 107 -6.45 -29.67 -4.11
N LEU A 108 -6.87 -29.52 -2.86
CA LEU A 108 -6.26 -28.56 -1.96
C LEU A 108 -4.95 -29.09 -1.38
N ASP A 109 -3.88 -28.29 -1.38
CA ASP A 109 -2.60 -28.68 -0.80
C ASP A 109 -2.68 -28.75 0.74
N ASP A 110 -2.13 -29.81 1.34
CA ASP A 110 -2.07 -30.00 2.81
C ASP A 110 -1.51 -28.74 3.55
N GLY A 111 -0.80 -27.83 2.86
CA GLY A 111 -0.25 -26.59 3.43
C GLY A 111 -1.31 -25.56 3.72
N TYR A 112 -2.40 -25.57 2.97
CA TYR A 112 -3.51 -24.64 3.09
C TYR A 112 -4.65 -25.16 3.98
N GLU A 113 -4.77 -26.46 4.19
CA GLU A 113 -5.86 -27.07 4.97
C GLU A 113 -5.94 -26.66 6.46
N GLY A 114 -5.08 -25.75 6.93
CA GLY A 114 -5.16 -25.01 8.19
C GLY A 114 -5.33 -25.81 9.50
N SER A 115 -5.81 -27.04 9.43
CA SER A 115 -6.13 -27.88 10.56
C SER A 115 -5.30 -29.15 10.64
N THR A 116 -5.42 -29.88 11.74
CA THR A 116 -4.83 -31.21 11.89
C THR A 116 -5.69 -32.31 11.27
N THR A 117 -6.81 -31.96 10.72
CA THR A 117 -7.76 -32.89 10.10
C THR A 117 -7.79 -32.58 8.62
N ILE A 118 -7.22 -33.47 7.85
CA ILE A 118 -7.33 -33.49 6.40
C ILE A 118 -8.72 -33.98 6.09
N ASP A 119 -9.52 -33.19 5.41
CA ASP A 119 -10.87 -33.54 5.01
C ASP A 119 -11.22 -32.92 3.64
N ALA A 120 -12.25 -33.35 3.04
CA ALA A 120 -12.71 -32.89 1.72
C ALA A 120 -13.78 -31.80 1.89
N ASP A 121 -13.52 -30.78 2.64
CA ASP A 121 -14.40 -29.60 2.73
C ASP A 121 -14.14 -28.67 1.55
N VAL A 122 -15.12 -28.54 0.68
CA VAL A 122 -15.00 -27.79 -0.58
C VAL A 122 -14.87 -26.28 -0.42
N ASN A 123 -14.84 -25.78 0.79
CA ASN A 123 -14.62 -24.38 1.10
C ASN A 123 -13.59 -24.14 2.20
N ASP A 124 -12.86 -25.16 2.62
CA ASP A 124 -11.85 -25.15 3.68
C ASP A 124 -12.27 -24.33 4.93
N GLU A 125 -13.51 -24.58 5.40
CA GLU A 125 -14.11 -23.85 6.52
C GLU A 125 -14.30 -22.33 6.30
N ILE A 126 -14.04 -21.78 5.12
CA ILE A 126 -14.33 -20.38 4.76
C ILE A 126 -15.85 -20.22 4.59
N ASN A 127 -16.52 -19.95 5.69
CA ASN A 127 -17.99 -19.82 5.73
C ASN A 127 -18.47 -18.38 5.62
N ASP A 128 -17.58 -17.43 5.82
CA ASP A 128 -17.81 -16.01 5.71
C ASP A 128 -16.54 -15.34 5.16
N PRO A 129 -16.32 -15.38 3.83
CA PRO A 129 -15.08 -14.88 3.21
C PRO A 129 -14.72 -13.47 3.62
N TYR A 130 -15.70 -12.61 3.84
CA TYR A 130 -15.48 -11.24 4.34
C TYR A 130 -14.75 -11.16 5.70
N ASN A 131 -14.90 -12.17 6.55
CA ASN A 131 -14.26 -12.22 7.86
C ASN A 131 -13.17 -13.30 7.97
N ASP A 132 -13.17 -14.25 7.06
CA ASP A 132 -12.29 -15.41 7.12
C ASP A 132 -11.03 -15.21 6.25
N LEU A 133 -11.07 -14.31 5.25
CA LEU A 133 -9.96 -13.92 4.41
C LEU A 133 -9.43 -12.52 4.79
N PRO A 134 -8.16 -12.19 4.47
CA PRO A 134 -7.63 -10.85 4.64
C PRO A 134 -8.46 -9.78 3.93
N ASN A 135 -8.63 -8.63 4.59
CA ASN A 135 -9.35 -7.47 4.09
C ASN A 135 -8.80 -6.26 4.86
N THR A 136 -7.80 -5.63 4.31
CA THR A 136 -6.94 -4.64 4.97
C THR A 136 -7.69 -3.35 5.29
N ASP A 137 -8.47 -2.83 4.37
CA ASP A 137 -9.23 -1.58 4.54
C ASP A 137 -10.63 -1.80 5.16
N GLY A 138 -11.12 -3.06 5.12
CA GLY A 138 -12.42 -3.46 5.69
C GLY A 138 -13.61 -2.99 4.87
N ASP A 139 -13.46 -2.82 3.58
CA ASP A 139 -14.54 -2.49 2.65
C ASP A 139 -15.38 -3.71 2.24
N ASP A 140 -16.01 -3.74 1.08
CA ASP A 140 -16.92 -4.81 0.65
C ASP A 140 -16.17 -5.99 -0.04
N GLU A 141 -14.91 -5.83 -0.44
CA GLU A 141 -14.09 -6.85 -1.08
C GLU A 141 -12.90 -7.25 -0.18
N VAL A 142 -12.29 -8.39 -0.42
CA VAL A 142 -11.12 -8.91 0.28
C VAL A 142 -9.88 -8.63 -0.56
N ASP A 143 -8.70 -8.62 0.05
CA ASP A 143 -7.46 -8.15 -0.58
C ASP A 143 -7.22 -8.79 -1.95
N PHE A 144 -7.36 -10.11 -2.13
CA PHE A 144 -7.14 -10.78 -3.42
C PHE A 144 -8.09 -10.36 -4.57
N ARG A 145 -9.02 -9.44 -4.31
CA ARG A 145 -9.98 -8.88 -5.28
C ARG A 145 -10.02 -7.37 -5.27
N ASP A 146 -9.18 -6.75 -4.45
CA ASP A 146 -9.10 -5.31 -4.32
C ASP A 146 -7.77 -4.83 -4.88
N ASN A 147 -7.78 -3.97 -5.84
CA ASN A 147 -6.57 -3.41 -6.44
C ASN A 147 -6.03 -2.16 -5.73
N ASP A 148 -6.56 -1.84 -4.53
CA ASP A 148 -6.13 -0.74 -3.63
C ASP A 148 -6.40 -1.21 -2.19
N ASP A 149 -5.67 -2.25 -1.73
CA ASP A 149 -5.94 -3.05 -0.54
C ASP A 149 -6.15 -2.24 0.74
N ASP A 150 -5.50 -1.08 0.85
CA ASP A 150 -5.56 -0.23 2.03
C ASP A 150 -6.43 1.03 1.86
N ASP A 151 -7.04 1.25 0.65
CA ASP A 151 -7.88 2.42 0.26
C ASP A 151 -7.22 3.78 0.56
N ASP A 152 -5.88 3.88 0.39
CA ASP A 152 -5.15 5.14 0.53
C ASP A 152 -5.25 5.99 -0.75
N GLY A 153 -5.69 5.39 -1.87
CA GLY A 153 -5.88 5.98 -3.19
C GLY A 153 -4.65 5.87 -4.09
N ILE A 154 -3.67 5.08 -3.73
CA ILE A 154 -2.62 4.56 -4.60
C ILE A 154 -3.00 3.10 -4.85
N LEU A 155 -2.96 2.65 -6.09
CA LEU A 155 -3.25 1.25 -6.37
C LEU A 155 -2.08 0.38 -5.95
N THR A 156 -2.35 -0.80 -5.45
CA THR A 156 -1.34 -1.80 -5.03
C THR A 156 -0.25 -1.99 -6.09
N ILE A 157 -0.63 -2.08 -7.37
CA ILE A 157 0.32 -2.17 -8.50
C ILE A 157 1.34 -1.00 -8.59
N ASP A 158 1.01 0.16 -8.08
CA ASP A 158 1.85 1.37 -8.11
C ASP A 158 2.74 1.50 -6.85
N GLU A 159 2.69 0.55 -5.91
CA GLU A 159 3.37 0.58 -4.62
C GLU A 159 4.64 -0.28 -4.53
N ASP A 160 5.02 -0.94 -5.61
CA ASP A 160 6.37 -1.50 -5.78
C ASP A 160 7.37 -0.36 -6.04
N GLU A 161 7.83 0.31 -4.97
CA GLU A 161 8.68 1.51 -5.06
C GLU A 161 10.03 1.20 -5.71
N ASN A 162 10.57 0.03 -5.47
CA ASN A 162 11.87 -0.36 -5.97
C ASN A 162 11.83 -1.05 -7.35
N GLY A 163 10.67 -1.51 -7.81
CA GLY A 163 10.42 -2.14 -9.10
C GLY A 163 10.98 -3.56 -9.20
N ASP A 164 11.07 -4.28 -8.08
CA ASP A 164 11.61 -5.64 -8.08
C ASP A 164 10.53 -6.74 -8.07
N GLY A 165 9.26 -6.38 -7.96
CA GLY A 165 8.11 -7.26 -7.95
C GLY A 165 7.92 -7.98 -6.60
N ASN A 166 8.47 -7.44 -5.53
CA ASN A 166 8.30 -7.97 -4.18
C ASN A 166 7.77 -6.88 -3.25
N TYR A 167 6.49 -6.73 -3.20
CA TYR A 167 5.77 -5.71 -2.46
C TYR A 167 6.02 -5.75 -0.94
N ALA A 168 6.26 -6.94 -0.38
CA ALA A 168 6.57 -7.12 1.05
C ALA A 168 7.83 -6.41 1.55
N ASN A 169 8.71 -5.96 0.65
CA ASN A 169 9.93 -5.26 1.03
C ASN A 169 9.84 -3.74 0.86
N ASP A 170 8.75 -3.24 0.33
CA ASP A 170 8.48 -1.83 0.15
C ASP A 170 7.68 -1.30 1.34
N ASP A 171 8.39 -0.88 2.37
CA ASP A 171 7.92 -0.31 3.63
C ASP A 171 8.55 1.07 3.79
N PHE A 172 7.81 2.09 3.37
CA PHE A 172 8.35 3.45 3.23
C PHE A 172 8.64 4.12 4.56
N ASP A 173 7.84 3.85 5.57
CA ASP A 173 7.96 4.47 6.88
C ASP A 173 8.73 3.63 7.89
N GLY A 174 8.91 2.34 7.62
CA GLY A 174 9.73 1.41 8.39
C GLY A 174 9.02 0.92 9.65
N ASP A 175 7.71 0.86 9.65
CA ASP A 175 6.92 0.38 10.78
C ASP A 175 6.71 -1.13 10.76
N GLY A 176 6.93 -1.77 9.63
CA GLY A 176 6.89 -3.21 9.41
C GLY A 176 5.65 -3.69 8.66
N ILE A 177 4.81 -2.77 8.20
CA ILE A 177 3.69 -3.05 7.29
C ILE A 177 4.13 -2.61 5.88
N PRO A 178 4.01 -3.44 4.85
CA PRO A 178 4.29 -3.04 3.47
C PRO A 178 3.37 -1.92 2.99
N ASN A 179 3.84 -1.10 2.05
CA ASN A 179 3.10 0.05 1.58
C ASN A 179 1.67 -0.29 1.13
N TYR A 180 1.50 -1.36 0.37
CA TYR A 180 0.22 -1.76 -0.20
C TYR A 180 -0.82 -2.23 0.83
N LEU A 181 -0.41 -2.42 2.07
CA LEU A 181 -1.27 -2.78 3.22
C LEU A 181 -1.32 -1.66 4.28
N ASP A 182 -0.67 -0.50 4.02
CA ASP A 182 -0.51 0.58 5.00
C ASP A 182 -1.18 1.89 4.55
N SER A 183 -2.46 2.04 4.86
CA SER A 183 -3.23 3.26 4.58
C SER A 183 -2.71 4.50 5.30
N ASP A 184 -1.93 4.30 6.36
CA ASP A 184 -1.20 5.33 7.04
C ASP A 184 0.25 5.38 6.53
N LEU A 185 0.49 5.71 5.27
CA LEU A 185 1.82 6.16 4.81
C LEU A 185 2.25 7.35 5.66
N ILE A 186 2.17 7.18 6.97
CA ILE A 186 2.86 8.02 7.90
C ILE A 186 4.33 7.72 7.65
N VAL A 187 4.88 8.41 6.63
CA VAL A 187 6.24 8.89 6.84
C VAL A 187 6.23 9.25 8.30
N LEU A 188 6.91 8.46 9.14
CA LEU A 188 7.34 8.99 10.44
C LEU A 188 7.99 10.29 10.05
N ASP A 189 7.20 11.36 10.09
CA ASP A 189 7.69 12.70 9.81
C ASP A 189 8.82 12.86 10.80
N GLN A 190 10.03 12.42 10.39
CA GLN A 190 11.27 12.69 11.11
C GLN A 190 11.41 14.20 11.18
N GLY A 191 10.23 14.81 11.03
CA GLY A 191 9.87 16.20 11.12
C GLY A 191 10.91 17.03 10.41
N VAL A 192 10.52 17.62 9.29
CA VAL A 192 11.32 18.71 8.73
C VAL A 192 11.54 19.73 9.87
N GLU A 193 12.73 19.69 10.45
CA GLU A 193 13.11 20.59 11.55
C GLU A 193 13.91 21.75 11.00
N VAL A 194 13.35 22.95 11.08
CA VAL A 194 14.03 24.19 10.67
C VAL A 194 14.83 24.73 11.84
N PHE A 195 16.16 24.77 11.72
CA PHE A 195 17.02 25.45 12.72
C PHE A 195 16.82 26.95 12.62
N ASN A 196 16.34 27.56 13.68
CA ASN A 196 15.81 28.93 13.68
C ASN A 196 16.86 30.03 13.93
N VAL A 197 18.17 29.70 13.91
CA VAL A 197 19.27 30.68 14.05
C VAL A 197 20.32 30.42 12.99
N ILE A 198 20.73 31.47 12.29
CA ILE A 198 21.89 31.45 11.39
C ILE A 198 22.88 32.54 11.75
N THR A 199 24.17 32.23 11.59
CA THR A 199 25.28 33.13 11.87
C THR A 199 26.24 33.19 10.67
N PRO A 200 25.84 33.82 9.55
CA PRO A 200 26.60 33.77 8.30
C PRO A 200 27.87 34.64 8.38
N ASN A 201 28.90 34.08 9.02
CA ASN A 201 30.22 34.71 9.23
C ASN A 201 31.38 33.95 8.58
N ASN A 202 31.08 32.83 7.88
CA ASN A 202 32.00 31.91 7.21
C ASN A 202 32.96 31.17 8.18
N ASP A 203 32.53 30.85 9.40
CA ASP A 203 33.29 30.01 10.32
C ASP A 203 32.94 28.51 10.21
N GLY A 204 31.98 28.17 9.34
CA GLY A 204 31.52 26.79 9.11
C GLY A 204 30.46 26.33 10.09
N ILE A 205 29.97 27.19 10.98
CA ILE A 205 28.94 26.86 11.99
C ILE A 205 27.72 27.77 11.81
N HIS A 206 26.58 27.17 11.46
CA HIS A 206 25.32 27.89 11.23
C HIS A 206 25.39 29.02 10.19
N ASP A 207 26.33 28.93 9.24
CA ASP A 207 26.46 29.91 8.16
C ASP A 207 25.26 29.92 7.21
N VAL A 208 24.51 28.82 7.15
CA VAL A 208 23.33 28.64 6.31
C VAL A 208 22.14 28.16 7.13
N LEU A 209 20.95 28.38 6.60
CA LEU A 209 19.74 27.81 7.18
C LEU A 209 19.74 26.30 6.93
N THR A 210 19.87 25.54 7.99
CA THR A 210 19.77 24.08 7.95
C THR A 210 18.34 23.63 8.21
N ILE A 211 17.83 22.78 7.36
CA ILE A 211 16.54 22.13 7.50
C ILE A 211 16.76 20.62 7.51
N ARG A 212 16.73 20.01 8.70
CA ARG A 212 16.93 18.57 8.86
C ARG A 212 15.73 17.83 8.28
N GLY A 213 15.97 16.73 7.60
CA GLY A 213 14.94 15.90 6.98
C GLY A 213 14.43 16.41 5.62
N ILE A 214 14.86 17.61 5.14
CA ILE A 214 14.42 18.19 3.87
C ILE A 214 14.90 17.37 2.65
N GLU A 215 15.93 16.57 2.83
CA GLU A 215 16.47 15.63 1.84
C GLU A 215 15.44 14.61 1.38
N ASN A 216 14.52 14.22 2.24
CA ASN A 216 13.44 13.29 1.96
C ASN A 216 12.28 13.95 1.18
N TYR A 217 12.31 15.26 1.00
CA TYR A 217 11.23 16.04 0.37
C TYR A 217 11.74 16.90 -0.79
N PRO A 218 12.15 16.31 -1.93
CA PRO A 218 12.68 17.07 -3.06
C PRO A 218 11.67 18.04 -3.66
N ASN A 219 10.37 17.76 -3.52
CA ASN A 219 9.28 18.62 -3.95
C ASN A 219 8.92 19.65 -2.87
N ASN A 220 9.84 20.55 -2.56
CA ASN A 220 9.64 21.59 -1.56
C ASN A 220 9.78 23.00 -2.14
N THR A 221 9.25 23.98 -1.43
CA THR A 221 9.39 25.40 -1.73
C THR A 221 9.50 26.19 -0.43
N ILE A 222 10.58 26.93 -0.23
CA ILE A 222 10.71 27.84 0.90
C ILE A 222 10.60 29.31 0.45
N LYS A 223 9.92 30.13 1.25
CA LYS A 223 9.84 31.58 1.12
C LYS A 223 10.17 32.23 2.44
N ILE A 224 11.06 33.23 2.43
CA ILE A 224 11.48 33.95 3.63
C ILE A 224 11.10 35.42 3.49
N TYR A 225 10.53 35.97 4.56
CA TYR A 225 10.01 37.31 4.64
C TYR A 225 10.66 38.09 5.77
N ASN A 226 10.85 39.37 5.58
CA ASN A 226 11.22 40.26 6.69
C ASN A 226 10.01 40.57 7.61
N ARG A 227 10.25 41.28 8.72
CA ARG A 227 9.22 41.62 9.71
C ARG A 227 8.06 42.49 9.17
N TRP A 228 8.20 43.05 7.96
CA TRP A 228 7.13 43.82 7.29
C TRP A 228 6.39 42.99 6.24
N GLY A 229 6.64 41.68 6.19
CA GLY A 229 6.02 40.78 5.20
C GLY A 229 6.58 40.90 3.77
N VAL A 230 7.73 41.56 3.62
CA VAL A 230 8.38 41.65 2.30
C VAL A 230 9.22 40.40 2.05
N LEU A 231 8.99 39.73 0.90
CA LEU A 231 9.73 38.56 0.49
C LEU A 231 11.20 38.94 0.21
N VAL A 232 12.14 38.24 0.89
CA VAL A 232 13.58 38.48 0.76
C VAL A 232 14.32 37.32 0.11
N TYR A 233 13.76 36.10 0.20
CA TYR A 233 14.33 34.91 -0.42
C TYR A 233 13.19 33.94 -0.81
N ALA A 234 13.36 33.21 -1.93
CA ALA A 234 12.47 32.12 -2.31
C ALA A 234 13.19 31.14 -3.23
N THR A 235 13.06 29.86 -2.97
CA THR A 235 13.57 28.82 -3.84
C THR A 235 12.65 27.60 -3.85
N LYS A 236 12.81 26.74 -4.87
CA LYS A 236 12.22 25.41 -4.95
C LYS A 236 13.35 24.38 -4.81
N ALA A 237 12.99 23.18 -4.39
CA ALA A 237 13.95 22.11 -4.15
C ALA A 237 15.09 22.56 -3.24
N TYR A 238 14.71 23.22 -2.12
CA TYR A 238 15.67 23.59 -1.08
C TYR A 238 16.40 22.34 -0.59
N ASN A 239 17.71 22.46 -0.42
CA ASN A 239 18.53 21.40 0.16
C ASN A 239 19.66 22.03 0.98
N ASN A 240 20.26 21.23 1.88
CA ASN A 240 21.30 21.74 2.77
C ASN A 240 22.70 21.86 2.12
N ASP A 241 22.87 21.39 0.86
CA ASP A 241 24.17 21.28 0.20
C ASP A 241 24.45 22.38 -0.82
N SER A 242 23.52 22.67 -1.71
CA SER A 242 23.77 23.52 -2.89
C SER A 242 22.68 24.57 -3.16
N ASN A 243 21.51 24.43 -2.58
CA ASN A 243 20.37 25.33 -2.78
C ASN A 243 19.78 25.73 -1.42
N TYR A 244 20.48 26.57 -0.72
CA TYR A 244 20.21 26.96 0.66
C TYR A 244 20.15 28.49 0.83
N PHE A 245 19.66 28.92 1.99
CA PHE A 245 19.66 30.33 2.39
C PHE A 245 20.84 30.64 3.31
N ASP A 246 21.67 31.60 2.91
CA ASP A 246 22.91 32.04 3.61
C ASP A 246 22.77 33.45 4.23
N GLY A 247 21.58 33.94 4.38
CA GLY A 247 21.32 35.28 4.90
C GLY A 247 21.53 36.40 3.86
N THR A 248 21.60 36.07 2.55
CA THR A 248 21.60 37.08 1.49
C THR A 248 20.21 37.22 0.86
N SER A 249 19.95 38.39 0.27
CA SER A 249 18.68 38.70 -0.39
C SER A 249 18.72 38.42 -1.88
N GLU A 250 17.67 37.84 -2.42
CA GLU A 250 17.48 37.71 -3.88
C GLU A 250 17.05 39.03 -4.59
N GLY A 251 17.01 40.13 -3.88
CA GLY A 251 16.79 41.46 -4.51
C GLY A 251 15.35 41.78 -4.84
N ARG A 252 14.38 41.36 -4.04
CA ARG A 252 12.98 41.71 -4.23
C ARG A 252 12.56 42.93 -3.40
N VAL A 253 12.20 44.01 -4.10
CA VAL A 253 11.47 45.23 -3.71
C VAL A 253 12.19 46.24 -2.81
N THR A 254 13.04 45.91 -1.83
CA THR A 254 13.66 46.91 -0.95
C THR A 254 15.14 46.65 -0.60
N VAL A 255 15.68 45.49 -0.97
CA VAL A 255 17.08 45.14 -0.74
C VAL A 255 17.67 44.76 -2.10
N ALA A 256 18.84 45.24 -2.41
CA ALA A 256 19.51 44.86 -3.68
C ALA A 256 19.87 43.39 -3.62
N LYS A 257 19.80 42.73 -4.80
CA LYS A 257 20.23 41.33 -4.95
C LYS A 257 21.66 41.15 -4.42
N ASP A 258 21.93 40.02 -3.75
CA ASP A 258 23.22 39.65 -3.17
C ASP A 258 23.66 40.56 -1.99
N ASN A 259 22.78 41.39 -1.45
CA ASN A 259 23.07 42.10 -0.20
C ASN A 259 22.76 41.23 1.01
N GLN A 260 23.68 41.29 1.96
CA GLN A 260 23.46 40.65 3.25
C GLN A 260 22.26 41.29 3.97
N LEU A 261 21.36 40.42 4.45
CA LEU A 261 20.22 40.85 5.23
C LEU A 261 20.65 41.36 6.62
N PRO A 262 20.04 42.40 7.18
CA PRO A 262 20.34 42.87 8.52
C PRO A 262 20.11 41.82 9.60
N VAL A 263 20.85 41.95 10.70
CA VAL A 263 20.57 41.18 11.93
C VAL A 263 19.13 41.41 12.37
N GLY A 264 18.44 40.30 12.68
CA GLY A 264 17.04 40.38 13.11
C GLY A 264 16.22 39.15 12.80
N THR A 265 14.93 39.25 13.10
CA THR A 265 13.97 38.15 12.89
C THR A 265 13.35 38.22 11.50
N TYR A 266 13.29 37.06 10.86
CA TYR A 266 12.65 36.80 9.59
C TYR A 266 11.64 35.67 9.77
N PHE A 267 10.65 35.57 8.87
CA PHE A 267 9.61 34.55 8.92
C PHE A 267 9.68 33.70 7.68
N TYR A 268 9.47 32.39 7.82
CA TYR A 268 9.46 31.48 6.69
C TYR A 268 8.09 30.79 6.51
N ILE A 269 7.84 30.43 5.26
CA ILE A 269 6.82 29.47 4.85
C ILE A 269 7.56 28.42 4.05
N LEU A 270 7.50 27.19 4.51
CA LEU A 270 8.03 25.99 3.85
C LEU A 270 6.86 25.11 3.47
N ASP A 271 6.67 24.94 2.18
CA ASP A 271 5.71 24.00 1.59
C ASP A 271 6.51 22.80 1.11
N TYR A 272 6.15 21.60 1.50
CA TYR A 272 6.77 20.36 1.04
C TYR A 272 5.72 19.29 0.85
N THR A 273 6.02 18.32 -0.03
CA THR A 273 5.15 17.19 -0.32
C THR A 273 6.00 15.93 -0.20
N PRO A 274 5.55 14.89 0.48
CA PRO A 274 6.16 13.58 0.44
C PRO A 274 6.38 13.11 -1.00
N SER A 275 7.35 12.24 -1.22
CA SER A 275 7.75 11.82 -2.59
C SER A 275 6.66 11.03 -3.29
N VAL A 276 5.82 10.33 -2.56
CA VAL A 276 4.72 9.50 -3.06
C VAL A 276 3.41 9.99 -2.44
N GLY A 277 2.43 10.32 -3.26
CA GLY A 277 1.00 10.51 -2.94
C GLY A 277 0.59 11.51 -1.87
N GLY A 278 1.52 11.98 -1.07
CA GLY A 278 1.24 12.73 0.13
C GLY A 278 0.65 14.14 -0.10
N LYS A 279 -0.20 14.57 0.79
CA LYS A 279 -0.78 15.92 0.81
C LYS A 279 0.29 16.97 1.12
N MET A 280 0.30 18.06 0.35
CA MET A 280 1.19 19.19 0.60
C MET A 280 1.07 19.71 2.03
N THR A 281 2.16 19.70 2.78
CA THR A 281 2.29 20.20 4.13
C THR A 281 2.93 21.58 4.13
N THR A 282 2.43 22.50 4.95
CA THR A 282 2.97 23.84 5.11
C THR A 282 3.47 24.05 6.54
N LEU A 283 4.77 24.26 6.68
CA LEU A 283 5.39 24.65 7.94
C LEU A 283 5.70 26.14 7.95
N THR A 284 5.41 26.82 9.05
CA THR A 284 5.70 28.24 9.23
C THR A 284 6.44 28.48 10.53
N GLY A 285 7.33 29.47 10.52
CA GLY A 285 8.08 29.81 11.71
C GLY A 285 8.93 31.06 11.52
N TYR A 286 9.95 31.22 12.37
CA TYR A 286 10.86 32.34 12.30
C TYR A 286 12.32 31.87 12.26
N ILE A 287 13.18 32.74 11.71
CA ILE A 287 14.61 32.60 11.65
C ILE A 287 15.23 33.86 12.26
N TYR A 288 16.23 33.73 13.10
CA TYR A 288 17.01 34.84 13.60
C TYR A 288 18.38 34.86 12.92
N ILE A 289 18.69 35.95 12.22
CA ILE A 289 20.01 36.20 11.65
C ILE A 289 20.84 36.97 12.68
N ASN A 290 21.98 36.40 13.07
CA ASN A 290 22.99 37.04 13.90
C ASN A 290 24.31 37.11 13.10
N ARG A 291 25.22 38.03 13.46
CA ARG A 291 26.56 38.16 12.84
C ARG A 291 27.58 38.58 13.86
#